data_5b06e173ee7bacb10dbfaaedf4823ca3
#
_entry.id   5b06e173ee7bacb10dbfaaedf4823ca3
#
_cell.length_a   1.000
_cell.length_b   1.000
_cell.length_c   1.000
_cell.angle_alpha   90.00
_cell.angle_beta   90.00
_cell.angle_gamma   90.00
#
_symmetry.space_group_name_H-M   'P 1'
#
loop_
_entity.id
_entity.type
_entity.pdbx_description
1 polymer ?
#
loop_
_entity_poly.entity_id
_entity_poly.type
_entity_poly.pdbx_seq_one_letter_code
_entity_poly.pdbx_strand_id
1 'polypeptide(L)'
;MAQNQDHTWSSTSAVETEPEGSPRGRSRPRKLLLTVLLPVLVLIAAVALAVNLLGGSGDSADQSMAEAPANGADAGDDAEAGDDAESAEQPTQQGTESAESNSGGSEAQSEASEAPATADELRASLEALPGASSCDSPAEDLEVFAEFAAAAQDGEAVNAADGTLAQETLIGLQESCGNTHAAAIYVGLLDSGTETAAPLRPSVEAMGTSWIQVSFPAQGQQLTSFASPDGNVLCELSTSLRCTVLQHSFAAPEGCTSGVTYAIEVAGAAEPDCDNPVSPAAQPPLGYGQTASNAFFACSSFQSQMSCWNQLTGEGINLWADRNSTY
;
A
#
# COMPACT_ATOMS: atom_id res chain seq x y z
N MET A 1 52.48 34.38 4.15
CA MET A 1 53.25 33.46 3.31
C MET A 1 52.44 32.17 3.24
N ALA A 2 51.73 32.01 2.17
CA ALA A 2 50.87 30.87 1.91
C ALA A 2 51.58 29.91 0.96
N GLN A 3 51.64 28.64 1.26
CA GLN A 3 52.06 27.62 0.30
C GLN A 3 50.85 26.75 -0.07
N ASN A 4 50.48 26.91 -1.31
CA ASN A 4 49.53 26.10 -2.07
C ASN A 4 50.21 24.78 -2.45
N GLN A 5 49.60 23.64 -2.18
CA GLN A 5 50.02 22.35 -2.74
C GLN A 5 48.91 21.81 -3.63
N ASP A 6 49.13 21.99 -4.92
CA ASP A 6 48.37 21.35 -6.00
C ASP A 6 48.76 19.87 -6.07
N HIS A 7 47.77 18.99 -5.88
CA HIS A 7 47.88 17.58 -6.21
C HIS A 7 47.15 17.29 -7.54
N THR A 8 47.92 17.26 -8.61
CA THR A 8 47.55 16.77 -9.92
C THR A 8 47.51 15.23 -9.91
N TRP A 9 46.35 14.65 -10.16
CA TRP A 9 46.21 13.24 -10.44
C TRP A 9 46.30 13.00 -11.93
N SER A 10 47.38 12.33 -12.36
CA SER A 10 47.53 11.84 -13.75
C SER A 10 46.75 10.56 -13.95
N SER A 11 45.80 10.58 -14.87
CA SER A 11 45.13 9.41 -15.39
C SER A 11 46.04 8.72 -16.40
N THR A 12 46.42 7.48 -16.10
CA THR A 12 47.08 6.61 -17.08
C THR A 12 46.06 5.61 -17.59
N SER A 13 45.66 5.79 -18.84
CA SER A 13 44.83 4.86 -19.59
C SER A 13 45.71 3.66 -20.02
N ALA A 14 45.37 2.47 -19.54
CA ALA A 14 45.87 1.22 -20.11
C ALA A 14 44.75 0.63 -20.99
N VAL A 15 45.04 0.59 -22.26
CA VAL A 15 44.33 -0.18 -23.29
C VAL A 15 44.76 -1.62 -23.15
N GLU A 16 43.87 -2.52 -22.83
CA GLU A 16 44.11 -3.96 -22.87
C GLU A 16 43.14 -4.64 -23.81
N THR A 17 43.74 -5.28 -24.76
CA THR A 17 43.24 -5.94 -25.96
C THR A 17 42.46 -7.21 -25.60
N GLU A 18 41.25 -7.37 -26.20
CA GLU A 18 40.48 -8.62 -26.17
C GLU A 18 41.21 -9.75 -26.88
N PRO A 19 41.01 -10.99 -26.44
CA PRO A 19 41.04 -12.15 -27.33
C PRO A 19 39.65 -12.77 -27.51
N GLU A 20 39.20 -12.80 -28.75
CA GLU A 20 38.12 -13.63 -29.23
C GLU A 20 38.34 -15.09 -28.86
N GLY A 21 37.38 -15.66 -28.16
CA GLY A 21 37.32 -17.09 -27.83
C GLY A 21 35.88 -17.59 -27.83
N SER A 22 35.43 -18.09 -28.96
CA SER A 22 34.18 -18.80 -29.14
C SER A 22 34.16 -20.11 -28.30
N PRO A 23 33.20 -20.36 -27.42
CA PRO A 23 33.03 -21.71 -26.88
C PRO A 23 31.90 -22.46 -27.56
N ARG A 24 32.33 -23.53 -28.19
CA ARG A 24 31.55 -24.65 -28.72
C ARG A 24 30.52 -25.15 -27.70
N GLY A 25 29.30 -25.36 -28.19
CA GLY A 25 28.19 -25.96 -27.47
C GLY A 25 28.57 -27.32 -26.87
N ARG A 26 28.43 -27.43 -25.56
CA ARG A 26 28.43 -28.69 -24.81
C ARG A 26 26.99 -29.04 -24.44
N SER A 27 26.46 -30.03 -25.18
CA SER A 27 25.23 -30.74 -24.80
C SER A 27 25.41 -31.40 -23.44
N ARG A 28 24.69 -30.94 -22.43
CA ARG A 28 24.68 -31.56 -21.10
C ARG A 28 23.86 -32.86 -21.14
N PRO A 29 24.36 -33.96 -20.59
CA PRO A 29 23.66 -35.23 -20.60
C PRO A 29 22.47 -35.21 -19.64
N ARG A 30 21.28 -35.55 -20.13
CA ARG A 30 20.01 -35.74 -19.42
C ARG A 30 20.05 -36.69 -18.21
N LYS A 31 21.18 -37.31 -17.92
CA LYS A 31 21.35 -38.29 -16.84
C LYS A 31 21.52 -37.64 -15.44
N LEU A 32 21.88 -36.38 -15.34
CA LEU A 32 22.07 -35.70 -14.05
C LEU A 32 20.75 -35.27 -13.39
N LEU A 33 19.67 -35.06 -14.15
CA LEU A 33 18.38 -34.68 -13.63
C LEU A 33 17.67 -35.82 -12.86
N LEU A 34 17.91 -37.08 -13.27
CA LEU A 34 17.24 -38.23 -12.65
C LEU A 34 17.82 -38.59 -11.27
N THR A 35 19.13 -38.31 -11.05
CA THR A 35 19.81 -38.66 -9.80
C THR A 35 19.50 -37.74 -8.63
N VAL A 36 19.06 -36.53 -8.90
CA VAL A 36 18.72 -35.55 -7.84
C VAL A 36 17.20 -35.52 -7.54
N LEU A 37 16.36 -35.79 -8.57
CA LEU A 37 14.90 -35.76 -8.39
C LEU A 37 14.36 -36.95 -7.58
N LEU A 38 14.98 -38.12 -7.70
CA LEU A 38 14.49 -39.32 -7.04
C LEU A 38 14.61 -39.28 -5.51
N PRO A 39 15.74 -38.84 -4.89
CA PRO A 39 15.83 -38.72 -3.43
C PRO A 39 14.93 -37.63 -2.87
N VAL A 40 14.67 -36.53 -3.61
CA VAL A 40 13.77 -35.46 -3.16
C VAL A 40 12.33 -35.96 -3.10
N LEU A 41 11.86 -36.71 -4.11
CA LEU A 41 10.52 -37.29 -4.09
C LEU A 41 10.32 -38.33 -2.97
N VAL A 42 11.35 -39.12 -2.67
CA VAL A 42 11.29 -40.07 -1.55
C VAL A 42 11.21 -39.34 -0.20
N LEU A 43 11.92 -38.26 -0.06
CA LEU A 43 11.91 -37.45 1.18
C LEU A 43 10.56 -36.75 1.40
N ILE A 44 9.94 -36.24 0.34
CA ILE A 44 8.59 -35.65 0.41
C ILE A 44 7.54 -36.70 0.76
N ALA A 45 7.63 -37.91 0.19
CA ALA A 45 6.72 -39.02 0.50
C ALA A 45 6.87 -39.48 1.96
N ALA A 46 8.09 -39.51 2.50
CA ALA A 46 8.36 -39.90 3.88
C ALA A 46 7.82 -38.86 4.88
N VAL A 47 7.95 -37.57 4.59
CA VAL A 47 7.40 -36.49 5.42
C VAL A 47 5.87 -36.52 5.41
N ALA A 48 5.24 -36.71 4.24
CA ALA A 48 3.79 -36.83 4.16
C ALA A 48 3.23 -38.02 4.94
N LEU A 49 3.95 -39.15 4.94
CA LEU A 49 3.58 -40.33 5.71
C LEU A 49 3.71 -40.09 7.23
N ALA A 50 4.77 -39.40 7.66
CA ALA A 50 4.99 -39.06 9.07
C ALA A 50 3.92 -38.12 9.61
N VAL A 51 3.50 -37.13 8.82
CA VAL A 51 2.42 -36.20 9.22
C VAL A 51 1.07 -36.92 9.35
N ASN A 52 0.77 -37.89 8.48
CA ASN A 52 -0.45 -38.70 8.59
C ASN A 52 -0.46 -39.69 9.78
N LEU A 53 0.72 -40.17 10.18
CA LEU A 53 0.82 -41.10 11.32
C LEU A 53 0.85 -40.39 12.68
N LEU A 54 1.26 -39.15 12.75
CA LEU A 54 1.30 -38.34 13.97
C LEU A 54 0.06 -37.45 14.18
N GLY A 55 -0.76 -37.25 13.14
CA GLY A 55 -1.95 -36.39 13.16
C GLY A 55 -3.28 -37.10 13.51
N GLY A 56 -3.27 -38.37 13.82
CA GLY A 56 -4.47 -39.12 14.11
C GLY A 56 -4.60 -39.50 15.58
N SER A 57 -5.14 -38.63 16.42
CA SER A 57 -5.94 -38.96 17.61
C SER A 57 -6.15 -37.69 18.44
N GLY A 58 -7.31 -37.13 18.36
CA GLY A 58 -7.80 -36.07 19.23
C GLY A 58 -9.31 -36.20 19.32
N ASP A 59 -9.73 -37.14 20.11
CA ASP A 59 -11.12 -37.45 20.47
C ASP A 59 -11.89 -36.21 20.93
N SER A 60 -13.14 -36.18 20.52
CA SER A 60 -14.21 -35.35 21.04
C SER A 60 -14.41 -35.58 22.52
N ALA A 61 -14.33 -34.54 23.30
CA ALA A 61 -14.88 -34.53 24.67
C ALA A 61 -15.81 -33.34 24.84
N ASP A 62 -17.06 -33.70 24.79
CA ASP A 62 -18.27 -33.06 25.30
C ASP A 62 -18.11 -32.73 26.79
N GLN A 63 -18.34 -31.48 27.21
CA GLN A 63 -18.70 -31.09 28.57
C GLN A 63 -19.39 -29.72 28.49
N SER A 64 -20.69 -29.70 28.45
CA SER A 64 -21.66 -29.61 29.55
C SER A 64 -21.53 -28.38 30.45
N MET A 65 -22.49 -27.50 30.27
CA MET A 65 -23.21 -26.63 31.21
C MET A 65 -22.65 -26.39 32.62
N ALA A 66 -22.53 -25.09 32.95
CA ALA A 66 -22.87 -24.54 34.30
C ALA A 66 -23.19 -23.03 34.11
N GLU A 67 -24.39 -22.71 34.18
CA GLU A 67 -25.21 -21.89 35.07
C GLU A 67 -24.59 -20.61 35.66
N ALA A 68 -25.32 -19.50 35.39
CA ALA A 68 -25.13 -18.16 35.95
C ALA A 68 -25.47 -18.10 37.45
N PRO A 69 -25.11 -17.01 38.14
CA PRO A 69 -26.20 -16.23 38.74
C PRO A 69 -26.17 -14.72 38.44
N ALA A 70 -27.39 -14.24 38.23
CA ALA A 70 -27.77 -12.84 38.26
C ALA A 70 -27.71 -12.27 39.69
N ASN A 71 -27.37 -11.00 39.75
CA ASN A 71 -27.83 -9.98 40.73
C ASN A 71 -26.94 -8.75 40.47
N GLY A 72 -27.41 -7.51 40.44
CA GLY A 72 -28.59 -6.88 40.97
C GLY A 72 -28.66 -5.46 40.41
N ALA A 73 -29.83 -4.97 40.36
CA ALA A 73 -30.23 -3.63 39.99
C ALA A 73 -29.62 -2.57 40.94
N ASP A 74 -29.29 -1.41 40.42
CA ASP A 74 -29.67 -0.18 41.13
C ASP A 74 -29.92 0.97 40.14
N ALA A 75 -31.04 1.61 40.36
CA ALA A 75 -31.57 2.74 39.62
C ALA A 75 -30.98 4.06 40.16
N GLY A 76 -30.74 4.99 39.28
CA GLY A 76 -30.42 6.38 39.63
C GLY A 76 -30.92 7.28 38.51
N ASP A 77 -32.19 7.73 38.68
CA ASP A 77 -32.77 8.91 38.04
C ASP A 77 -31.91 10.12 38.38
N ASP A 78 -31.71 11.02 37.41
CA ASP A 78 -31.95 12.43 37.59
C ASP A 78 -31.93 13.13 36.24
N ALA A 79 -33.07 13.72 35.94
CA ALA A 79 -33.33 14.63 34.86
C ALA A 79 -32.79 16.04 35.21
N GLU A 80 -32.26 16.75 34.22
CA GLU A 80 -32.53 18.17 34.12
C GLU A 80 -32.46 18.66 32.66
N ALA A 81 -33.54 19.30 32.30
CA ALA A 81 -33.78 19.99 31.06
C ALA A 81 -33.09 21.38 31.10
N GLY A 82 -32.60 21.79 29.94
CA GLY A 82 -32.13 23.15 29.70
C GLY A 82 -32.42 23.52 28.25
N ASP A 83 -33.63 24.04 28.02
CA ASP A 83 -33.97 24.87 26.87
C ASP A 83 -33.08 26.11 26.87
N ASP A 84 -32.57 26.50 25.70
CA ASP A 84 -32.53 27.90 25.30
C ASP A 84 -32.33 27.98 23.78
N ALA A 85 -33.40 28.43 23.15
CA ALA A 85 -33.46 28.90 21.78
C ALA A 85 -32.94 30.34 21.71
N GLU A 86 -32.08 30.63 20.75
CA GLU A 86 -32.01 31.99 20.21
C GLU A 86 -31.59 32.00 18.73
N SER A 87 -32.51 32.52 18.02
CA SER A 87 -32.71 33.02 16.68
C SER A 87 -31.77 34.20 16.37
N ALA A 88 -31.40 34.34 15.13
CA ALA A 88 -31.07 35.53 14.34
C ALA A 88 -29.91 35.27 13.40
N GLU A 89 -29.83 35.62 12.21
CA GLU A 89 -30.46 36.50 11.23
C GLU A 89 -29.66 36.33 9.93
N GLN A 90 -30.33 36.16 8.83
CA GLN A 90 -29.80 36.24 7.47
C GLN A 90 -29.64 37.74 7.08
N PRO A 91 -28.65 38.12 6.31
CA PRO A 91 -28.80 39.22 5.39
C PRO A 91 -28.71 38.78 3.93
N THR A 92 -29.83 38.95 3.30
CA THR A 92 -30.01 39.08 1.86
C THR A 92 -29.28 40.32 1.34
N GLN A 93 -28.44 40.21 0.33
CA GLN A 93 -28.12 41.34 -0.54
C GLN A 93 -28.27 40.94 -2.00
N GLN A 94 -29.32 41.52 -2.58
CA GLN A 94 -29.54 41.72 -4.00
C GLN A 94 -28.64 42.86 -4.51
N GLY A 95 -28.10 42.72 -5.72
CA GLY A 95 -27.39 43.79 -6.42
C GLY A 95 -27.09 43.38 -7.85
N THR A 96 -28.03 43.55 -8.71
CA THR A 96 -28.12 44.38 -9.94
C THR A 96 -27.18 44.05 -11.12
N GLU A 97 -27.84 43.69 -12.19
CA GLU A 97 -27.60 43.75 -13.61
C GLU A 97 -26.49 44.72 -14.09
N SER A 98 -25.68 44.21 -15.02
CA SER A 98 -25.30 45.00 -16.21
C SER A 98 -25.03 44.04 -17.36
N ALA A 99 -25.87 44.13 -18.35
CA ALA A 99 -25.73 43.57 -19.67
C ALA A 99 -24.69 44.32 -20.45
N GLU A 100 -23.70 43.62 -21.03
CA GLU A 100 -23.01 44.08 -22.24
C GLU A 100 -22.88 42.94 -23.19
N SER A 101 -23.60 43.08 -24.28
CA SER A 101 -23.63 42.32 -25.48
C SER A 101 -22.26 42.43 -26.18
N ASN A 102 -21.53 41.37 -26.36
CA ASN A 102 -20.47 41.28 -27.34
C ASN A 102 -20.72 40.11 -28.28
N SER A 103 -21.20 40.44 -29.45
CA SER A 103 -21.39 39.58 -30.60
C SER A 103 -20.02 39.26 -31.18
N GLY A 104 -19.47 38.08 -30.90
CA GLY A 104 -18.27 37.55 -31.53
C GLY A 104 -18.53 36.13 -31.99
N GLY A 105 -18.38 35.89 -33.31
CA GLY A 105 -18.71 34.66 -33.97
C GLY A 105 -18.13 33.41 -33.28
N SER A 106 -19.02 32.54 -32.86
CA SER A 106 -18.70 31.20 -32.36
C SER A 106 -18.66 30.30 -33.60
N GLU A 107 -17.47 29.96 -34.05
CA GLU A 107 -17.27 28.72 -34.79
C GLU A 107 -17.73 27.62 -33.82
N ALA A 108 -18.89 27.05 -34.15
CA ALA A 108 -19.40 25.86 -33.47
C ALA A 108 -18.42 24.72 -33.79
N GLN A 109 -17.43 24.53 -32.91
CA GLN A 109 -16.82 23.23 -32.73
C GLN A 109 -17.97 22.31 -32.31
N SER A 110 -18.37 21.49 -33.26
CA SER A 110 -19.23 20.34 -33.02
C SER A 110 -18.44 19.44 -32.08
N GLU A 111 -18.63 19.61 -30.76
CA GLU A 111 -18.32 18.56 -29.81
C GLU A 111 -19.24 17.42 -30.22
N ALA A 112 -18.70 16.49 -30.98
CA ALA A 112 -19.30 15.20 -31.17
C ALA A 112 -19.40 14.63 -29.73
N SER A 113 -20.60 14.66 -29.17
CA SER A 113 -20.93 13.95 -27.93
C SER A 113 -20.65 12.48 -28.23
N GLU A 114 -19.46 12.04 -27.86
CA GLU A 114 -19.06 10.65 -27.93
C GLU A 114 -20.06 9.88 -27.09
N ALA A 115 -20.72 8.91 -27.69
CA ALA A 115 -21.66 8.07 -26.95
C ALA A 115 -20.87 7.37 -25.83
N PRO A 116 -21.45 7.23 -24.62
CA PRO A 116 -20.74 6.56 -23.54
C PRO A 116 -20.32 5.14 -23.99
N ALA A 117 -19.09 4.77 -23.67
CA ALA A 117 -18.53 3.46 -24.00
C ALA A 117 -19.40 2.34 -23.40
N THR A 118 -19.60 1.28 -24.17
CA THR A 118 -20.36 0.11 -23.70
C THR A 118 -19.52 -0.72 -22.72
N ALA A 119 -20.18 -1.54 -21.90
CA ALA A 119 -19.49 -2.45 -20.98
C ALA A 119 -18.53 -3.41 -21.72
N ASP A 120 -18.85 -3.83 -22.94
CA ASP A 120 -17.98 -4.71 -23.73
C ASP A 120 -16.73 -3.96 -24.26
N GLU A 121 -16.86 -2.69 -24.65
CA GLU A 121 -15.72 -1.85 -25.05
C GLU A 121 -14.81 -1.57 -23.85
N LEU A 122 -15.36 -1.29 -22.69
CA LEU A 122 -14.58 -1.07 -21.46
C LEU A 122 -13.90 -2.37 -20.97
N ARG A 123 -14.55 -3.53 -21.14
CA ARG A 123 -13.93 -4.83 -20.88
C ARG A 123 -12.72 -5.06 -21.79
N ALA A 124 -12.84 -4.77 -23.08
CA ALA A 124 -11.74 -4.87 -24.02
C ALA A 124 -10.61 -3.88 -23.72
N SER A 125 -10.93 -2.67 -23.25
CA SER A 125 -9.95 -1.69 -22.80
C SER A 125 -9.19 -2.16 -21.58
N LEU A 126 -9.87 -2.72 -20.59
CA LEU A 126 -9.25 -3.29 -19.38
C LEU A 126 -8.34 -4.49 -19.71
N GLU A 127 -8.80 -5.40 -20.58
CA GLU A 127 -8.00 -6.54 -21.05
C GLU A 127 -6.72 -6.09 -21.78
N ALA A 128 -6.80 -5.02 -22.56
CA ALA A 128 -5.66 -4.48 -23.31
C ALA A 128 -4.71 -3.62 -22.45
N LEU A 129 -5.12 -3.18 -21.26
CA LEU A 129 -4.43 -2.20 -20.43
C LEU A 129 -2.96 -2.55 -20.14
N PRO A 130 -2.57 -3.82 -19.81
CA PRO A 130 -1.17 -4.15 -19.57
C PRO A 130 -0.23 -3.87 -20.75
N GLY A 131 -0.76 -3.90 -21.98
CA GLY A 131 0.01 -3.57 -23.18
C GLY A 131 -0.14 -2.14 -23.66
N ALA A 132 -1.10 -1.39 -23.15
CA ALA A 132 -1.43 -0.03 -23.55
C ALA A 132 -0.97 1.02 -22.54
N SER A 133 -0.78 0.64 -21.27
CA SER A 133 -0.32 1.54 -20.21
C SER A 133 1.04 2.15 -20.54
N SER A 134 1.19 3.44 -20.27
CA SER A 134 2.49 4.14 -20.34
C SER A 134 3.39 3.79 -19.15
N CYS A 135 2.83 3.24 -18.08
CA CYS A 135 3.46 3.00 -16.78
C CYS A 135 3.94 4.28 -16.05
N ASP A 136 3.59 5.45 -16.53
CA ASP A 136 4.01 6.73 -15.94
C ASP A 136 3.07 7.18 -14.81
N SER A 137 1.78 6.82 -14.92
CA SER A 137 0.73 7.28 -14.00
C SER A 137 -0.20 6.14 -13.58
N PRO A 138 -0.03 5.57 -12.37
CA PRO A 138 -0.99 4.60 -11.84
C PRO A 138 -2.43 5.14 -11.74
N ALA A 139 -2.58 6.46 -11.58
CA ALA A 139 -3.88 7.10 -11.48
C ALA A 139 -4.67 7.04 -12.80
N GLU A 140 -4.00 7.20 -13.94
CA GLU A 140 -4.64 7.07 -15.27
C GLU A 140 -5.13 5.64 -15.51
N ASP A 141 -4.32 4.65 -15.16
CA ASP A 141 -4.72 3.25 -15.28
C ASP A 141 -5.86 2.89 -14.31
N LEU A 142 -5.86 3.47 -13.11
CA LEU A 142 -6.94 3.30 -12.13
C LEU A 142 -8.29 3.83 -12.67
N GLU A 143 -8.29 4.90 -13.46
CA GLU A 143 -9.50 5.42 -14.12
C GLU A 143 -10.11 4.39 -15.06
N VAL A 144 -9.30 3.62 -15.80
CA VAL A 144 -9.79 2.55 -16.68
C VAL A 144 -10.51 1.47 -15.88
N PHE A 145 -9.98 1.07 -14.72
CA PHE A 145 -10.66 0.15 -13.80
C PHE A 145 -11.97 0.73 -13.28
N ALA A 146 -11.97 2.02 -12.93
CA ALA A 146 -13.15 2.68 -12.38
C ALA A 146 -14.27 2.81 -13.42
N GLU A 147 -13.97 3.18 -14.65
CA GLU A 147 -14.93 3.24 -15.76
C GLU A 147 -15.50 1.85 -16.06
N PHE A 148 -14.65 0.83 -16.13
CA PHE A 148 -15.08 -0.55 -16.29
C PHE A 148 -15.99 -1.00 -15.14
N ALA A 149 -15.59 -0.74 -13.88
CA ALA A 149 -16.38 -1.11 -12.71
C ALA A 149 -17.79 -0.52 -12.75
N ALA A 150 -17.89 0.77 -13.11
CA ALA A 150 -19.16 1.47 -13.21
C ALA A 150 -20.08 0.89 -14.30
N ALA A 151 -19.53 0.45 -15.44
CA ALA A 151 -20.29 -0.11 -16.55
C ALA A 151 -20.61 -1.61 -16.38
N ALA A 152 -19.75 -2.37 -15.69
CA ALA A 152 -19.89 -3.81 -15.47
C ALA A 152 -20.64 -4.16 -14.18
N GLN A 153 -21.03 -3.15 -13.39
CA GLN A 153 -21.74 -3.32 -12.12
C GLN A 153 -23.05 -4.07 -12.27
N ASP A 154 -23.22 -5.12 -11.45
CA ASP A 154 -24.48 -5.86 -11.29
C ASP A 154 -24.84 -5.88 -9.77
N GLY A 155 -25.72 -4.98 -9.38
CA GLY A 155 -25.99 -4.70 -7.97
C GLY A 155 -24.85 -3.89 -7.31
N GLU A 156 -24.27 -4.40 -6.22
CA GLU A 156 -23.19 -3.71 -5.48
C GLU A 156 -21.78 -4.13 -5.91
N ALA A 157 -21.67 -5.14 -6.78
CA ALA A 157 -20.38 -5.68 -7.23
C ALA A 157 -20.41 -6.03 -8.72
N VAL A 158 -19.29 -6.33 -9.31
CA VAL A 158 -19.18 -6.94 -10.63
C VAL A 158 -19.42 -8.46 -10.54
N ASN A 159 -19.75 -9.10 -11.66
CA ASN A 159 -19.83 -10.56 -11.68
C ASN A 159 -18.44 -11.22 -11.56
N ALA A 160 -18.40 -12.52 -11.27
CA ALA A 160 -17.16 -13.24 -11.01
C ALA A 160 -16.17 -13.23 -12.18
N ALA A 161 -16.64 -13.23 -13.44
CA ALA A 161 -15.76 -13.20 -14.61
C ALA A 161 -15.08 -11.83 -14.74
N ASP A 162 -15.82 -10.77 -14.53
CA ASP A 162 -15.30 -9.39 -14.56
C ASP A 162 -14.35 -9.12 -13.39
N GLY A 163 -14.62 -9.68 -12.21
CA GLY A 163 -13.70 -9.66 -11.08
C GLY A 163 -12.37 -10.39 -11.38
N THR A 164 -12.45 -11.54 -12.05
CA THR A 164 -11.25 -12.29 -12.48
C THR A 164 -10.46 -11.50 -13.52
N LEU A 165 -11.11 -10.88 -14.49
CA LEU A 165 -10.44 -10.02 -15.47
C LEU A 165 -9.66 -8.88 -14.80
N ALA A 166 -10.26 -8.21 -13.83
CA ALA A 166 -9.57 -7.15 -13.09
C ALA A 166 -8.31 -7.66 -12.35
N GLN A 167 -8.39 -8.86 -11.74
CA GLN A 167 -7.23 -9.48 -11.09
C GLN A 167 -6.13 -9.84 -12.10
N GLU A 168 -6.48 -10.42 -13.25
CA GLU A 168 -5.53 -10.78 -14.31
C GLU A 168 -4.88 -9.53 -14.90
N THR A 169 -5.64 -8.44 -15.08
CA THR A 169 -5.10 -7.15 -15.53
C THR A 169 -4.09 -6.57 -14.54
N LEU A 170 -4.35 -6.62 -13.23
CA LEU A 170 -3.38 -6.19 -12.20
C LEU A 170 -2.07 -7.00 -12.27
N ILE A 171 -2.16 -8.31 -12.46
CA ILE A 171 -0.98 -9.17 -12.62
C ILE A 171 -0.23 -8.81 -13.92
N GLY A 172 -0.96 -8.59 -15.01
CA GLY A 172 -0.38 -8.15 -16.29
C GLY A 172 0.33 -6.78 -16.19
N LEU A 173 -0.23 -5.84 -15.43
CA LEU A 173 0.40 -4.55 -15.13
C LEU A 173 1.66 -4.72 -14.27
N GLN A 174 1.69 -5.67 -13.35
CA GLN A 174 2.92 -5.98 -12.62
C GLN A 174 4.03 -6.49 -13.53
N GLU A 175 3.69 -7.32 -14.53
CA GLU A 175 4.66 -7.86 -15.48
C GLU A 175 5.17 -6.77 -16.46
N SER A 176 4.31 -5.83 -16.87
CA SER A 176 4.64 -4.79 -17.85
C SER A 176 5.21 -3.52 -17.22
N CYS A 177 4.64 -3.05 -16.11
CA CYS A 177 4.96 -1.77 -15.47
C CYS A 177 5.71 -1.91 -14.13
N GLY A 178 5.81 -3.14 -13.60
CA GLY A 178 6.51 -3.40 -12.35
C GLY A 178 5.64 -3.35 -11.10
N ASN A 179 6.24 -3.79 -10.00
CA ASN A 179 5.52 -4.05 -8.73
C ASN A 179 4.91 -2.79 -8.12
N THR A 180 5.64 -1.69 -8.13
CA THR A 180 5.20 -0.43 -7.50
C THR A 180 3.98 0.14 -8.20
N HIS A 181 3.97 0.14 -9.54
CA HIS A 181 2.86 0.63 -10.35
C HIS A 181 1.58 -0.19 -10.11
N ALA A 182 1.67 -1.51 -10.25
CA ALA A 182 0.53 -2.40 -10.03
C ALA A 182 0.02 -2.37 -8.58
N ALA A 183 0.92 -2.26 -7.60
CA ALA A 183 0.54 -2.15 -6.20
C ALA A 183 -0.16 -0.82 -5.88
N ALA A 184 0.23 0.29 -6.53
CA ALA A 184 -0.44 1.57 -6.38
C ALA A 184 -1.89 1.51 -6.89
N ILE A 185 -2.11 0.88 -8.06
CA ILE A 185 -3.47 0.65 -8.59
C ILE A 185 -4.27 -0.26 -7.65
N TYR A 186 -3.68 -1.37 -7.19
CA TYR A 186 -4.31 -2.28 -6.23
C TYR A 186 -4.79 -1.55 -4.98
N VAL A 187 -3.94 -0.71 -4.40
CA VAL A 187 -4.29 0.10 -3.22
C VAL A 187 -5.39 1.11 -3.54
N GLY A 188 -5.31 1.77 -4.70
CA GLY A 188 -6.35 2.69 -5.17
C GLY A 188 -7.72 2.03 -5.34
N LEU A 189 -7.77 0.77 -5.80
CA LEU A 189 -9.01 -0.02 -5.92
C LEU A 189 -9.59 -0.41 -4.55
N LEU A 190 -8.75 -0.55 -3.54
CA LEU A 190 -9.16 -0.86 -2.15
C LEU A 190 -9.58 0.40 -1.37
N ASP A 191 -9.16 1.58 -1.82
CA ASP A 191 -9.46 2.83 -1.13
C ASP A 191 -10.97 3.10 -1.13
N SER A 192 -11.52 3.31 0.06
CA SER A 192 -12.93 3.65 0.24
C SER A 192 -13.32 5.01 -0.36
N GLY A 193 -12.36 5.91 -0.56
CA GLY A 193 -12.54 7.18 -1.26
C GLY A 193 -12.76 7.04 -2.76
N THR A 194 -12.38 5.91 -3.36
CA THR A 194 -12.57 5.62 -4.79
C THR A 194 -13.92 4.92 -5.02
N GLU A 195 -15.01 5.68 -4.89
CA GLU A 195 -16.38 5.13 -5.00
C GLU A 195 -16.66 4.50 -6.37
N THR A 196 -16.10 5.04 -7.45
CA THR A 196 -16.32 4.55 -8.82
C THR A 196 -15.75 3.14 -9.04
N ALA A 197 -14.69 2.75 -8.31
CA ALA A 197 -14.11 1.41 -8.36
C ALA A 197 -14.70 0.45 -7.30
N ALA A 198 -15.61 0.93 -6.45
CA ALA A 198 -16.21 0.13 -5.37
C ALA A 198 -16.77 -1.23 -5.80
N PRO A 199 -17.39 -1.39 -6.99
CA PRO A 199 -17.88 -2.70 -7.45
C PRO A 199 -16.80 -3.77 -7.65
N LEU A 200 -15.54 -3.40 -7.89
CA LEU A 200 -14.40 -4.31 -8.01
C LEU A 200 -13.79 -4.71 -6.66
N ARG A 201 -14.00 -3.91 -5.63
CA ARG A 201 -13.33 -4.08 -4.32
C ARG A 201 -13.42 -5.50 -3.76
N PRO A 202 -14.60 -6.18 -3.72
CA PRO A 202 -14.66 -7.53 -3.18
C PRO A 202 -13.78 -8.55 -3.91
N SER A 203 -13.65 -8.41 -5.25
CA SER A 203 -12.78 -9.28 -6.06
C SER A 203 -11.31 -9.00 -5.82
N VAL A 204 -10.94 -7.72 -5.69
CA VAL A 204 -9.57 -7.27 -5.43
C VAL A 204 -9.14 -7.64 -4.00
N GLU A 205 -10.00 -7.48 -3.01
CA GLU A 205 -9.76 -7.94 -1.63
C GLU A 205 -9.52 -9.45 -1.55
N ALA A 206 -10.34 -10.23 -2.29
CA ALA A 206 -10.20 -11.68 -2.34
C ALA A 206 -8.88 -12.15 -2.95
N MET A 207 -8.26 -11.37 -3.83
CA MET A 207 -6.95 -11.64 -4.40
C MET A 207 -5.83 -11.61 -3.33
N GLY A 208 -5.99 -10.79 -2.30
CA GLY A 208 -4.96 -10.57 -1.27
C GLY A 208 -3.69 -9.95 -1.85
N THR A 209 -2.57 -10.13 -1.15
CA THR A 209 -1.28 -9.49 -1.50
C THR A 209 -0.18 -10.47 -1.89
N SER A 210 -0.47 -11.77 -1.97
CA SER A 210 0.56 -12.80 -2.24
C SER A 210 1.15 -12.76 -3.66
N TRP A 211 0.51 -12.05 -4.58
CA TRP A 211 0.97 -11.83 -5.94
C TRP A 211 1.99 -10.68 -6.04
N ILE A 212 2.01 -9.78 -5.04
CA ILE A 212 2.88 -8.60 -5.03
C ILE A 212 4.32 -9.04 -4.72
N GLN A 213 5.24 -8.70 -5.61
CA GLN A 213 6.66 -8.99 -5.43
C GLN A 213 7.36 -7.82 -4.74
N VAL A 214 8.09 -8.09 -3.67
CA VAL A 214 8.84 -7.08 -2.94
C VAL A 214 10.33 -7.17 -3.25
N SER A 215 10.99 -6.00 -3.40
CA SER A 215 12.42 -5.90 -3.71
C SER A 215 13.29 -5.81 -2.45
N PHE A 216 12.71 -5.29 -1.36
CA PHE A 216 13.40 -5.08 -0.08
C PHE A 216 12.65 -5.78 1.06
N PRO A 217 12.51 -7.12 1.01
CA PRO A 217 11.67 -7.87 1.92
C PRO A 217 12.17 -7.79 3.35
N ALA A 218 11.25 -7.73 4.29
CA ALA A 218 11.50 -7.86 5.71
C ALA A 218 10.74 -9.03 6.31
N GLN A 219 11.37 -9.72 7.24
CA GLN A 219 10.69 -10.68 8.09
C GLN A 219 10.38 -10.01 9.42
N GLY A 220 9.11 -9.84 9.74
CA GLY A 220 8.67 -9.15 10.94
C GLY A 220 7.37 -9.72 11.50
N GLN A 221 6.99 -9.17 12.65
CA GLN A 221 5.67 -9.42 13.22
C GLN A 221 4.62 -8.73 12.34
N GLN A 222 3.50 -9.41 12.11
CA GLN A 222 2.37 -8.84 11.39
C GLN A 222 1.60 -7.92 12.36
N LEU A 223 2.03 -6.67 12.44
CA LEU A 223 1.41 -5.65 13.28
C LEU A 223 0.88 -4.53 12.38
N THR A 224 -0.35 -4.11 12.62
CA THR A 224 -0.96 -2.97 11.94
C THR A 224 -0.69 -1.65 12.65
N SER A 225 -0.36 -1.70 13.95
CA SER A 225 0.04 -0.54 14.73
C SER A 225 0.96 -0.95 15.88
N PHE A 226 1.90 -0.09 16.23
CA PHE A 226 2.87 -0.32 17.29
C PHE A 226 3.53 0.98 17.74
N ALA A 227 4.20 0.94 18.88
CA ALA A 227 5.01 2.04 19.39
C ALA A 227 6.47 1.62 19.54
N SER A 228 7.41 2.57 19.51
CA SER A 228 8.75 2.33 20.03
C SER A 228 8.70 1.94 21.52
N PRO A 229 9.69 1.23 22.07
CA PRO A 229 9.66 0.79 23.46
C PRO A 229 9.56 1.92 24.48
N ASP A 230 10.04 3.10 24.16
CA ASP A 230 9.92 4.33 24.97
C ASP A 230 8.59 5.08 24.74
N GLY A 231 7.76 4.60 23.79
CA GLY A 231 6.48 5.21 23.44
C GLY A 231 6.57 6.53 22.70
N ASN A 232 7.77 6.93 22.24
CA ASN A 232 7.97 8.21 21.57
C ASN A 232 7.63 8.21 20.08
N VAL A 233 7.79 7.07 19.40
CA VAL A 233 7.42 6.90 17.99
C VAL A 233 6.24 5.95 17.91
N LEU A 234 5.15 6.42 17.33
CA LEU A 234 3.93 5.63 17.08
C LEU A 234 3.81 5.38 15.59
N CYS A 235 3.61 4.13 15.16
CA CYS A 235 3.49 3.79 13.75
C CYS A 235 2.22 2.99 13.46
N GLU A 236 1.68 3.19 12.26
CA GLU A 236 0.60 2.40 11.66
C GLU A 236 1.03 1.90 10.29
N LEU A 237 0.80 0.61 10.05
CA LEU A 237 1.08 -0.09 8.79
C LEU A 237 -0.24 -0.55 8.18
N SER A 238 -0.66 0.10 7.11
CA SER A 238 -1.86 -0.25 6.33
C SER A 238 -1.53 -0.31 4.84
N THR A 239 -2.34 0.30 3.99
CA THR A 239 -2.04 0.63 2.59
C THR A 239 -1.12 1.84 2.47
N SER A 240 -0.86 2.54 3.57
CA SER A 240 0.21 3.50 3.75
C SER A 240 0.93 3.20 5.07
N LEU A 241 2.16 3.68 5.21
CA LEU A 241 2.90 3.70 6.46
C LEU A 241 2.80 5.11 7.02
N ARG A 242 2.41 5.26 8.30
CA ARG A 242 2.49 6.52 9.03
C ARG A 242 3.21 6.33 10.34
N CYS A 243 4.10 7.26 10.67
CA CYS A 243 4.78 7.29 11.95
C CYS A 243 4.78 8.71 12.52
N THR A 244 4.37 8.84 13.78
CA THR A 244 4.40 10.11 14.54
C THR A 244 5.48 10.06 15.61
N VAL A 245 6.38 11.04 15.59
CA VAL A 245 7.34 11.31 16.68
C VAL A 245 6.70 12.31 17.63
N LEU A 246 6.37 11.89 18.85
CA LEU A 246 5.65 12.71 19.81
C LEU A 246 6.53 13.80 20.43
N GLN A 247 7.75 13.43 20.84
CA GLN A 247 8.71 14.35 21.45
C GLN A 247 9.95 14.42 20.56
N HIS A 248 10.27 15.61 20.09
CA HIS A 248 11.39 15.84 19.20
C HIS A 248 12.09 17.16 19.51
N SER A 249 13.37 17.27 19.16
CA SER A 249 14.18 18.49 19.27
C SER A 249 14.59 19.07 17.91
N PHE A 250 14.29 18.39 16.81
CA PHE A 250 14.51 18.94 15.47
C PHE A 250 13.37 19.90 15.08
N ALA A 251 13.63 20.77 14.08
CA ALA A 251 12.65 21.69 13.57
C ALA A 251 11.48 20.93 12.92
N ALA A 252 10.27 21.12 13.45
CA ALA A 252 9.07 20.53 12.87
C ALA A 252 8.75 21.20 11.53
N PRO A 253 8.27 20.44 10.52
CA PRO A 253 7.65 21.02 9.34
C PRO A 253 6.47 21.92 9.69
N GLU A 254 6.11 22.83 8.77
CA GLU A 254 4.95 23.70 8.94
C GLU A 254 3.67 22.86 9.13
N GLY A 255 2.80 23.26 10.05
CA GLY A 255 1.56 22.54 10.35
C GLY A 255 1.68 21.48 11.45
N CYS A 256 2.88 21.01 11.80
CA CYS A 256 3.08 19.99 12.83
C CYS A 256 3.06 20.60 14.23
N THR A 257 1.94 20.47 14.96
CA THR A 257 1.76 21.06 16.31
C THR A 257 1.71 20.05 17.45
N SER A 258 1.42 18.76 17.16
CA SER A 258 1.21 17.70 18.15
C SER A 258 2.17 16.51 17.96
N GLY A 259 3.41 16.80 17.62
CA GLY A 259 4.40 15.85 17.15
C GLY A 259 4.64 16.01 15.64
N VAL A 260 5.55 15.24 15.08
CA VAL A 260 5.84 15.25 13.64
C VAL A 260 5.47 13.91 13.06
N THR A 261 4.53 13.90 12.13
CA THR A 261 4.09 12.69 11.41
C THR A 261 4.73 12.68 10.02
N TYR A 262 5.19 11.50 9.62
CA TYR A 262 5.62 11.19 8.27
C TYR A 262 4.76 10.07 7.72
N ALA A 263 4.40 10.17 6.44
CA ALA A 263 3.71 9.13 5.67
C ALA A 263 4.59 8.65 4.53
N ILE A 264 4.44 7.37 4.17
CA ILE A 264 4.98 6.76 2.96
C ILE A 264 3.83 6.02 2.29
N GLU A 265 3.47 6.46 1.10
CA GLU A 265 2.50 5.77 0.26
C GLU A 265 3.17 4.65 -0.55
N VAL A 266 2.37 3.72 -1.09
CA VAL A 266 2.91 2.55 -1.85
C VAL A 266 3.80 2.97 -3.01
N ALA A 267 3.50 4.07 -3.69
CA ALA A 267 4.28 4.60 -4.81
C ALA A 267 4.99 5.92 -4.46
N GLY A 268 5.05 6.31 -3.17
CA GLY A 268 5.56 7.60 -2.71
C GLY A 268 6.83 7.51 -1.89
N ALA A 269 7.53 8.62 -1.78
CA ALA A 269 8.60 8.85 -0.83
C ALA A 269 8.05 9.20 0.57
N ALA A 270 8.92 9.25 1.58
CA ALA A 270 8.53 9.71 2.91
C ALA A 270 8.30 11.22 2.93
N GLU A 271 7.11 11.65 3.27
CA GLU A 271 6.70 13.06 3.33
C GLU A 271 6.06 13.39 4.68
N PRO A 272 6.14 14.65 5.16
CA PRO A 272 5.39 15.09 6.33
C PRO A 272 3.88 15.04 6.09
N ASP A 273 3.14 14.43 7.03
CA ASP A 273 1.66 14.34 7.02
C ASP A 273 1.12 14.64 8.42
N CYS A 274 1.26 15.88 8.87
CA CYS A 274 0.87 16.27 10.22
C CYS A 274 -0.64 16.50 10.41
N ASP A 275 -1.42 16.46 9.33
CA ASP A 275 -2.87 16.50 9.39
C ASP A 275 -3.46 15.16 9.86
N ASN A 276 -2.71 14.06 9.68
CA ASN A 276 -3.13 12.71 10.02
C ASN A 276 -2.18 12.04 11.03
N PRO A 277 -2.06 12.57 12.27
CA PRO A 277 -1.17 11.99 13.25
C PRO A 277 -1.64 10.60 13.69
N VAL A 278 -0.68 9.70 13.93
CA VAL A 278 -0.99 8.38 14.50
C VAL A 278 -1.56 8.55 15.90
N SER A 279 -2.69 7.88 16.16
CA SER A 279 -3.39 7.98 17.43
C SER A 279 -2.50 7.52 18.60
N PRO A 280 -2.44 8.30 19.71
CA PRO A 280 -1.73 7.92 20.92
C PRO A 280 -2.44 6.83 21.75
N ALA A 281 -3.49 6.19 21.22
CA ALA A 281 -4.12 5.03 21.88
C ALA A 281 -3.07 3.98 22.20
N ALA A 282 -3.30 3.19 23.26
CA ALA A 282 -2.34 2.17 23.70
C ALA A 282 -2.00 1.21 22.55
N GLN A 283 -0.77 1.32 22.05
CA GLN A 283 -0.25 0.45 21.01
C GLN A 283 0.76 -0.53 21.59
N PRO A 284 0.84 -1.76 21.06
CA PRO A 284 1.84 -2.73 21.51
C PRO A 284 3.25 -2.19 21.24
N PRO A 285 4.20 -2.34 22.18
CA PRO A 285 5.57 -1.93 21.93
C PRO A 285 6.26 -2.89 20.96
N LEU A 286 6.92 -2.37 19.93
CA LEU A 286 7.84 -3.09 19.08
C LEU A 286 9.22 -3.10 19.76
N GLY A 287 9.62 -4.22 20.36
CA GLY A 287 10.87 -4.34 21.12
C GLY A 287 12.11 -3.98 20.29
N TYR A 288 13.17 -3.54 20.94
CA TYR A 288 14.44 -3.24 20.26
C TYR A 288 14.98 -4.47 19.52
N GLY A 289 15.42 -4.27 18.28
CA GLY A 289 15.87 -5.31 17.38
C GLY A 289 14.74 -6.11 16.74
N GLN A 290 13.48 -5.75 17.00
CA GLN A 290 12.33 -6.38 16.37
C GLN A 290 11.88 -5.57 15.14
N THR A 291 11.24 -6.27 14.22
CA THR A 291 10.67 -5.71 13.00
C THR A 291 9.18 -5.99 12.96
N ALA A 292 8.38 -5.00 12.60
CA ALA A 292 6.99 -5.15 12.18
C ALA A 292 6.93 -5.03 10.65
N SER A 293 6.05 -5.79 10.00
CA SER A 293 5.90 -5.71 8.54
C SER A 293 4.49 -6.08 8.10
N ASN A 294 4.08 -5.57 6.96
CA ASN A 294 2.93 -6.03 6.19
C ASN A 294 3.36 -6.33 4.74
N ALA A 295 2.43 -6.34 3.78
CA ALA A 295 2.77 -6.61 2.37
C ALA A 295 3.61 -5.51 1.71
N PHE A 296 3.47 -4.25 2.16
CA PHE A 296 4.07 -3.08 1.51
C PHE A 296 5.20 -2.47 2.32
N PHE A 297 5.11 -2.49 3.65
CA PHE A 297 5.98 -1.72 4.54
C PHE A 297 6.61 -2.57 5.61
N ALA A 298 7.75 -2.12 6.08
CA ALA A 298 8.40 -2.67 7.26
C ALA A 298 8.99 -1.58 8.14
N CYS A 299 9.02 -1.80 9.45
CA CYS A 299 9.67 -0.94 10.43
C CYS A 299 10.49 -1.76 11.40
N SER A 300 11.74 -1.37 11.62
CA SER A 300 12.63 -1.96 12.62
C SER A 300 12.88 -0.99 13.76
N SER A 301 12.70 -1.46 15.00
CA SER A 301 12.95 -0.68 16.21
C SER A 301 14.38 -0.87 16.68
N PHE A 302 15.13 0.23 16.82
CA PHE A 302 16.47 0.26 17.39
C PHE A 302 16.48 1.09 18.68
N GLN A 303 17.53 1.00 19.47
CA GLN A 303 17.63 1.73 20.74
C GLN A 303 17.55 3.26 20.58
N SER A 304 17.99 3.79 19.44
CA SER A 304 18.06 5.23 19.19
C SER A 304 17.12 5.71 18.10
N GLN A 305 16.50 4.80 17.33
CA GLN A 305 15.68 5.18 16.17
C GLN A 305 14.63 4.12 15.83
N MET A 306 13.62 4.54 15.10
CA MET A 306 12.74 3.70 14.31
C MET A 306 13.14 3.87 12.83
N SER A 307 13.41 2.76 12.13
CA SER A 307 13.73 2.76 10.70
C SER A 307 12.58 2.07 9.97
N CYS A 308 11.93 2.79 9.07
CA CYS A 308 10.78 2.30 8.33
C CYS A 308 11.01 2.44 6.83
N TRP A 309 10.52 1.48 6.02
CA TRP A 309 10.70 1.52 4.57
C TRP A 309 9.56 0.85 3.82
N ASN A 310 9.41 1.25 2.56
CA ASN A 310 8.59 0.61 1.57
C ASN A 310 9.34 -0.62 1.01
N GLN A 311 8.75 -1.79 1.11
CA GLN A 311 9.37 -3.05 0.65
C GLN A 311 9.41 -3.17 -0.88
N LEU A 312 8.65 -2.35 -1.62
CA LEU A 312 8.67 -2.34 -3.08
C LEU A 312 9.81 -1.48 -3.62
N THR A 313 9.99 -0.26 -3.08
CA THR A 313 10.91 0.75 -3.60
C THR A 313 12.24 0.80 -2.83
N GLY A 314 12.24 0.45 -1.54
CA GLY A 314 13.36 0.64 -0.63
C GLY A 314 13.45 2.05 -0.06
N GLU A 315 12.58 2.97 -0.49
CA GLU A 315 12.47 4.30 0.10
C GLU A 315 11.98 4.22 1.54
N GLY A 316 12.52 5.05 2.39
CA GLY A 316 12.21 4.97 3.80
C GLY A 316 12.58 6.18 4.61
N ILE A 317 12.39 6.06 5.93
CA ILE A 317 12.70 7.09 6.89
C ILE A 317 13.30 6.50 8.16
N ASN A 318 14.31 7.16 8.67
CA ASN A 318 14.82 6.95 10.01
C ASN A 318 14.32 8.08 10.92
N LEU A 319 13.75 7.74 12.05
CA LEU A 319 13.16 8.64 13.02
C LEU A 319 13.89 8.54 14.36
N TRP A 320 14.49 9.63 14.80
CA TRP A 320 15.09 9.83 16.13
C TRP A 320 14.31 10.93 16.87
N ALA A 321 14.57 11.09 18.15
CA ALA A 321 14.05 12.22 18.90
C ALA A 321 14.72 13.56 18.53
N ASP A 322 15.94 13.54 18.02
CA ASP A 322 16.75 14.73 17.71
C ASP A 322 16.89 15.06 16.22
N ARG A 323 16.50 14.11 15.33
CA ARG A 323 16.57 14.27 13.87
C ARG A 323 15.70 13.26 13.15
N ASN A 324 15.57 13.45 11.85
CA ASN A 324 15.02 12.48 10.91
C ASN A 324 15.89 12.43 9.64
N SER A 325 15.76 11.38 8.86
CA SER A 325 16.46 11.23 7.58
C SER A 325 15.66 10.31 6.67
N THR A 326 15.29 10.80 5.51
CA THR A 326 14.72 10.00 4.40
C THR A 326 15.84 9.38 3.56
N TYR A 327 15.56 8.27 2.86
CA TYR A 327 16.51 7.58 1.99
C TYR A 327 15.78 6.80 0.90
#